data_dca268d1320e2b0678f7be5bce085ab5
#
_entry.id   dca268d1320e2b0678f7be5bce085ab5
#
_cell.length_a   1.000
_cell.length_b   1.000
_cell.length_c   1.000
_cell.angle_alpha   90.00
_cell.angle_beta   90.00
_cell.angle_gamma   90.00
#
_symmetry.space_group_name_H-M   'P 1'
#
loop_
_entity.id
_entity.type
_entity.pdbx_description
1 polymer ?
#
loop_
_entity_poly.entity_id
_entity_poly.type
_entity_poly.pdbx_seq_one_letter_code
_entity_poly.pdbx_strand_id
1 'polypeptide(L)'
;VNLLNKYYFFAGKVAQLYNGSVTYCAEDEVVINFASEQLEEEQAFYAICSGQLFLQLVGDLNDIEGEHIAAKFKLAVHSGQAVSGLYSPVTQEKNNLTGKTLDITRIICDEAPNNSLLISERCFTHVGADTRINAEEYSIVDDDMQIITYLSNEPMSDYQLLLERQAIQLVTLYTD
;
A
#
# COMPACT_ATOMS: atom_id res chain seq x y z
N VAL A 1 -1.95 -19.57 11.64
CA VAL A 1 -3.19 -18.83 11.85
C VAL A 1 -2.92 -17.37 12.13
N ASN A 2 -1.84 -17.06 12.81
CA ASN A 2 -1.66 -15.72 13.36
C ASN A 2 -0.63 -14.88 12.65
N LEU A 3 0.07 -15.42 11.66
CA LEU A 3 1.08 -14.68 10.92
C LEU A 3 0.45 -13.55 10.11
N LEU A 4 -0.64 -13.83 9.39
CA LEU A 4 -1.35 -12.81 8.60
C LEU A 4 -2.01 -11.75 9.48
N ASN A 5 -2.55 -12.15 10.63
CA ASN A 5 -3.19 -11.22 11.56
C ASN A 5 -2.22 -10.13 12.06
N LYS A 6 -0.97 -10.52 12.29
CA LYS A 6 0.09 -9.57 12.66
C LYS A 6 0.29 -8.51 11.58
N TYR A 7 0.39 -8.94 10.33
CA TYR A 7 0.59 -8.01 9.23
C TYR A 7 -0.64 -7.14 8.95
N TYR A 8 -1.84 -7.67 9.15
CA TYR A 8 -3.07 -6.89 9.06
C TYR A 8 -3.13 -5.80 10.14
N PHE A 9 -2.70 -6.14 11.34
CA PHE A 9 -2.57 -5.16 12.42
C PHE A 9 -1.63 -4.02 12.01
N PHE A 10 -0.46 -4.35 11.48
CA PHE A 10 0.49 -3.33 11.03
C PHE A 10 -0.01 -2.52 9.84
N ALA A 11 -0.69 -3.15 8.89
CA ALA A 11 -1.29 -2.44 7.77
C ALA A 11 -2.28 -1.38 8.27
N GLY A 12 -3.10 -1.71 9.26
CA GLY A 12 -4.01 -0.75 9.89
C GLY A 12 -3.30 0.39 10.59
N LYS A 13 -2.24 0.09 11.34
CA LYS A 13 -1.44 1.11 12.04
C LYS A 13 -0.71 2.04 11.08
N VAL A 14 -0.12 1.49 10.03
CA VAL A 14 0.55 2.26 8.98
C VAL A 14 -0.45 3.18 8.27
N ALA A 15 -1.62 2.65 7.94
CA ALA A 15 -2.68 3.45 7.33
C ALA A 15 -3.06 4.66 8.20
N GLN A 16 -3.24 4.45 9.50
CA GLN A 16 -3.60 5.52 10.45
C GLN A 16 -2.55 6.64 10.49
N LEU A 17 -1.27 6.29 10.43
CA LEU A 17 -0.18 7.28 10.43
C LEU A 17 -0.23 8.21 9.22
N TYR A 18 -0.78 7.76 8.12
CA TYR A 18 -0.82 8.49 6.86
C TYR A 18 -2.23 8.86 6.41
N ASN A 19 -3.18 8.94 7.36
CA ASN A 19 -4.57 9.34 7.11
C ASN A 19 -5.33 8.42 6.16
N GLY A 20 -4.93 7.15 6.12
CA GLY A 20 -5.64 6.12 5.37
C GLY A 20 -6.63 5.37 6.23
N SER A 21 -7.57 4.72 5.58
CA SER A 21 -8.57 3.86 6.22
C SER A 21 -8.60 2.50 5.56
N VAL A 22 -8.57 1.43 6.35
CA VAL A 22 -8.79 0.08 5.83
C VAL A 22 -10.26 -0.06 5.45
N THR A 23 -10.52 -0.27 4.18
CA THR A 23 -11.90 -0.40 3.66
C THR A 23 -12.30 -1.83 3.35
N TYR A 24 -11.30 -2.71 3.20
CA TYR A 24 -11.52 -4.13 2.93
C TYR A 24 -10.35 -4.92 3.47
N CYS A 25 -10.65 -6.05 4.08
CA CYS A 25 -9.65 -6.98 4.59
C CYS A 25 -10.15 -8.41 4.41
N ALA A 26 -9.39 -9.20 3.67
CA ALA A 26 -9.65 -10.63 3.45
C ALA A 26 -8.38 -11.42 3.71
N GLU A 27 -8.42 -12.73 3.53
CA GLU A 27 -7.28 -13.60 3.83
C GLU A 27 -5.99 -13.20 3.12
N ASP A 28 -6.10 -12.72 1.90
CA ASP A 28 -4.98 -12.45 1.01
C ASP A 28 -4.90 -10.99 0.53
N GLU A 29 -5.78 -10.11 1.01
CA GLU A 29 -5.85 -8.74 0.51
C GLU A 29 -6.26 -7.76 1.59
N VAL A 30 -5.59 -6.61 1.61
CA VAL A 30 -6.02 -5.45 2.39
C VAL A 30 -6.10 -4.26 1.44
N VAL A 31 -7.25 -3.57 1.44
CA VAL A 31 -7.46 -2.35 0.67
C VAL A 31 -7.53 -1.16 1.62
N ILE A 32 -6.69 -0.17 1.35
CA ILE A 32 -6.60 1.05 2.16
C ILE A 32 -6.94 2.24 1.26
N ASN A 33 -7.83 3.08 1.75
CA ASN A 33 -8.27 4.29 1.06
C ASN A 33 -7.65 5.52 1.73
N PHE A 34 -7.04 6.37 0.93
CA PHE A 34 -6.42 7.62 1.38
C PHE A 34 -7.24 8.85 0.95
N ALA A 35 -8.56 8.72 0.94
CA ALA A 35 -9.46 9.83 0.65
C ALA A 35 -9.59 10.72 1.89
N SER A 36 -8.93 11.86 1.86
CA SER A 36 -8.96 12.86 2.90
C SER A 36 -9.29 14.23 2.30
N GLU A 37 -9.41 15.25 3.15
CA GLU A 37 -9.61 16.64 2.69
C GLU A 37 -8.37 17.24 2.03
N GLN A 38 -7.26 16.50 2.02
CA GLN A 38 -6.02 16.94 1.43
C GLN A 38 -6.07 16.87 -0.10
N LEU A 39 -5.15 17.57 -0.74
CA LEU A 39 -4.95 17.51 -2.18
C LEU A 39 -4.60 16.09 -2.63
N GLU A 40 -5.00 15.73 -3.86
CA GLU A 40 -4.74 14.41 -4.44
C GLU A 40 -3.23 14.06 -4.40
N GLU A 41 -2.37 15.05 -4.65
CA GLU A 41 -0.91 14.87 -4.57
C GLU A 41 -0.46 14.44 -3.16
N GLU A 42 -0.99 15.05 -2.11
CA GLU A 42 -0.68 14.68 -0.74
C GLU A 42 -1.23 13.30 -0.38
N GLN A 43 -2.44 12.99 -0.82
CA GLN A 43 -3.04 11.67 -0.63
C GLN A 43 -2.17 10.59 -1.28
N ALA A 44 -1.73 10.81 -2.52
CA ALA A 44 -0.87 9.89 -3.25
C ALA A 44 0.47 9.70 -2.55
N PHE A 45 1.08 10.79 -2.11
CA PHE A 45 2.34 10.74 -1.38
C PHE A 45 2.19 9.94 -0.07
N TYR A 46 1.14 10.18 0.68
CA TYR A 46 0.88 9.46 1.93
C TYR A 46 0.64 7.97 1.68
N ALA A 47 -0.09 7.62 0.62
CA ALA A 47 -0.30 6.22 0.25
C ALA A 47 1.03 5.52 -0.07
N ILE A 48 1.92 6.19 -0.80
CA ILE A 48 3.24 5.64 -1.15
C ILE A 48 4.11 5.49 0.10
N CYS A 49 4.19 6.51 0.95
CA CYS A 49 4.94 6.43 2.20
C CYS A 49 4.42 5.32 3.11
N SER A 50 3.10 5.17 3.19
CA SER A 50 2.46 4.10 3.93
C SER A 50 2.91 2.73 3.42
N GLY A 51 2.93 2.53 2.10
CA GLY A 51 3.40 1.28 1.49
C GLY A 51 4.86 1.01 1.76
N GLN A 52 5.71 2.03 1.65
CA GLN A 52 7.14 1.92 1.94
C GLN A 52 7.39 1.59 3.42
N LEU A 53 6.64 2.23 4.33
CA LEU A 53 6.72 1.93 5.76
C LEU A 53 6.30 0.49 6.04
N PHE A 54 5.24 0.02 5.41
CA PHE A 54 4.80 -1.38 5.55
C PHE A 54 5.89 -2.36 5.11
N LEU A 55 6.55 -2.10 3.98
CA LEU A 55 7.65 -2.95 3.50
C LEU A 55 8.86 -2.90 4.44
N GLN A 56 9.18 -1.76 5.02
CA GLN A 56 10.21 -1.63 6.03
C GLN A 56 9.89 -2.49 7.25
N LEU A 57 8.65 -2.46 7.71
CA LEU A 57 8.18 -3.30 8.82
C LEU A 57 8.29 -4.78 8.51
N VAL A 58 7.90 -5.19 7.31
CA VAL A 58 8.02 -6.60 6.88
C VAL A 58 9.47 -7.05 6.93
N GLY A 59 10.40 -6.23 6.43
CA GLY A 59 11.82 -6.50 6.49
C GLY A 59 12.33 -6.64 7.93
N ASP A 60 11.98 -5.71 8.79
CA ASP A 60 12.39 -5.72 10.21
C ASP A 60 11.85 -6.94 10.95
N LEU A 61 10.60 -7.30 10.70
CA LEU A 61 9.98 -8.47 11.33
C LEU A 61 10.57 -9.78 10.82
N ASN A 62 10.90 -9.86 9.54
CA ASN A 62 11.58 -11.04 8.99
C ASN A 62 12.96 -11.22 9.59
N ASP A 63 13.69 -10.13 9.84
CA ASP A 63 15.01 -10.18 10.48
C ASP A 63 14.92 -10.67 11.94
N ILE A 64 13.86 -10.29 12.65
CA ILE A 64 13.66 -10.70 14.04
C ILE A 64 13.25 -12.17 14.14
N GLU A 65 12.35 -12.64 13.27
CA GLU A 65 11.75 -13.97 13.35
C GLU A 65 12.56 -15.05 12.62
N GLY A 66 13.57 -14.67 11.86
CA GLY A 66 14.38 -15.57 11.06
C GLY A 66 13.75 -15.91 9.71
N GLU A 67 14.54 -16.48 8.82
CA GLU A 67 14.19 -16.68 7.42
C GLU A 67 13.13 -17.78 7.17
N HIS A 68 12.79 -18.56 8.15
CA HIS A 68 11.91 -19.72 7.96
C HIS A 68 10.47 -19.36 7.66
N ILE A 69 10.05 -18.14 7.99
CA ILE A 69 8.68 -17.68 7.78
C ILE A 69 8.71 -16.28 7.17
N ALA A 70 9.55 -16.07 6.16
CA ALA A 70 9.63 -14.78 5.48
C ALA A 70 8.30 -14.48 4.76
N ALA A 71 7.57 -13.50 5.25
CA ALA A 71 6.36 -13.04 4.60
C ALA A 71 6.70 -12.27 3.33
N LYS A 72 5.90 -12.46 2.29
CA LYS A 72 6.06 -11.79 1.00
C LYS A 72 4.78 -11.05 0.67
N PHE A 73 4.93 -9.78 0.35
CA PHE A 73 3.80 -8.91 0.02
C PHE A 73 3.99 -8.23 -1.32
N LYS A 74 2.89 -7.99 -1.99
CA LYS A 74 2.81 -7.21 -3.22
C LYS A 74 1.95 -5.99 -2.93
N LEU A 75 2.46 -4.82 -3.25
CA LEU A 75 1.77 -3.56 -3.00
C LEU A 75 1.58 -2.78 -4.29
N ALA A 76 0.45 -2.09 -4.38
CA ALA A 76 0.19 -1.15 -5.47
C ALA A 76 -0.49 0.09 -4.93
N VAL A 77 -0.12 1.23 -5.49
CA VAL A 77 -0.77 2.52 -5.23
C VAL A 77 -1.28 3.07 -6.55
N HIS A 78 -2.54 3.42 -6.57
CA HIS A 78 -3.19 4.02 -7.73
C HIS A 78 -4.12 5.14 -7.28
N SER A 79 -4.25 6.17 -8.10
CA SER A 79 -5.09 7.33 -7.85
C SER A 79 -6.17 7.43 -8.92
N GLY A 80 -7.37 7.77 -8.52
CA GLY A 80 -8.48 7.93 -9.43
C GLY A 80 -9.79 8.05 -8.67
N GLN A 81 -10.89 8.10 -9.41
CA GLN A 81 -12.20 8.11 -8.81
C GLN A 81 -12.58 6.71 -8.35
N ALA A 82 -13.12 6.61 -7.16
CA ALA A 82 -13.67 5.38 -6.61
C ALA A 82 -15.06 5.65 -6.07
N VAL A 83 -15.92 4.66 -6.19
CA VAL A 83 -17.27 4.74 -5.63
C VAL A 83 -17.24 4.13 -4.24
N SER A 84 -17.60 4.94 -3.25
CA SER A 84 -17.77 4.49 -1.87
C SER A 84 -19.28 4.36 -1.62
N GLY A 85 -19.70 3.23 -1.11
CA GLY A 85 -21.10 3.00 -0.82
C GLY A 85 -21.30 1.98 0.27
N LEU A 86 -22.50 2.00 0.86
CA LEU A 86 -22.94 0.96 1.76
C LEU A 86 -23.41 -0.22 0.92
N TYR A 87 -22.74 -1.33 1.08
CA TYR A 87 -23.14 -2.58 0.47
C TYR A 87 -23.80 -3.45 1.53
N SER A 88 -25.07 -3.74 1.35
CA SER A 88 -25.81 -4.59 2.27
C SER A 88 -26.38 -5.81 1.55
N PRO A 89 -25.70 -6.93 1.53
CA PRO A 89 -26.38 -8.19 1.30
C PRO A 89 -26.97 -8.66 2.64
N VAL A 90 -28.22 -8.49 2.78
CA VAL A 90 -29.12 -9.09 3.78
C VAL A 90 -28.82 -8.78 5.25
N THR A 91 -27.59 -8.75 5.71
CA THR A 91 -27.28 -8.52 7.15
C THR A 91 -25.93 -7.87 7.42
N GLN A 92 -25.18 -7.50 6.40
CA GLN A 92 -23.85 -6.91 6.60
C GLN A 92 -23.75 -5.62 5.82
N GLU A 93 -23.75 -4.52 6.54
CA GLU A 93 -23.42 -3.22 5.98
C GLU A 93 -21.90 -3.11 5.95
N LYS A 94 -21.36 -3.00 4.74
CA LYS A 94 -19.92 -2.76 4.57
C LYS A 94 -19.72 -1.54 3.69
N ASN A 95 -18.82 -0.69 4.15
CA ASN A 95 -18.35 0.42 3.35
C ASN A 95 -17.28 -0.12 2.38
N ASN A 96 -17.65 -0.38 1.13
CA ASN A 96 -16.75 -0.91 0.12
C ASN A 96 -16.42 0.14 -0.92
N LEU A 97 -15.16 0.19 -1.31
CA LEU A 97 -14.75 0.87 -2.53
C LEU A 97 -14.95 -0.08 -3.69
N THR A 98 -15.61 0.39 -4.73
CA THR A 98 -15.83 -0.36 -5.97
C THR A 98 -15.45 0.51 -7.16
N GLY A 99 -15.36 -0.12 -8.32
CA GLY A 99 -15.17 0.57 -9.57
C GLY A 99 -13.81 0.32 -10.21
N LYS A 100 -13.63 1.00 -11.34
CA LYS A 100 -12.49 0.80 -12.23
C LYS A 100 -11.15 1.10 -11.57
N THR A 101 -11.10 2.10 -10.70
CA THR A 101 -9.86 2.48 -9.99
C THR A 101 -9.36 1.32 -9.13
N LEU A 102 -10.23 0.67 -8.39
CA LEU A 102 -9.86 -0.46 -7.55
C LEU A 102 -9.47 -1.67 -8.41
N ASP A 103 -10.18 -1.93 -9.50
CA ASP A 103 -9.87 -3.03 -10.42
C ASP A 103 -8.47 -2.86 -11.02
N ILE A 104 -8.11 -1.66 -11.46
CA ILE A 104 -6.78 -1.35 -11.98
C ILE A 104 -5.73 -1.54 -10.89
N THR A 105 -6.01 -1.07 -9.68
CA THR A 105 -5.09 -1.23 -8.55
C THR A 105 -4.79 -2.70 -8.27
N ARG A 106 -5.79 -3.56 -8.33
CA ARG A 106 -5.62 -5.01 -8.15
C ARG A 106 -4.79 -5.64 -9.24
N ILE A 107 -5.01 -5.25 -10.50
CA ILE A 107 -4.21 -5.74 -11.64
C ILE A 107 -2.74 -5.40 -11.43
N ILE A 108 -2.45 -4.15 -11.08
CA ILE A 108 -1.08 -3.70 -10.82
C ILE A 108 -0.48 -4.47 -9.64
N CYS A 109 -1.23 -4.65 -8.58
CA CYS A 109 -0.77 -5.36 -7.38
C CYS A 109 -0.39 -6.81 -7.68
N ASP A 110 -1.21 -7.51 -8.46
CA ASP A 110 -0.95 -8.89 -8.83
C ASP A 110 0.36 -9.06 -9.61
N GLU A 111 0.75 -8.06 -10.38
CA GLU A 111 1.97 -8.06 -11.18
C GLU A 111 3.20 -7.51 -10.45
N ALA A 112 3.04 -7.02 -9.23
CA ALA A 112 4.16 -6.49 -8.46
C ALA A 112 5.13 -7.60 -8.06
N PRO A 113 6.44 -7.34 -8.10
CA PRO A 113 7.40 -8.27 -7.51
C PRO A 113 7.18 -8.44 -6.01
N ASN A 114 7.62 -9.55 -5.45
CA ASN A 114 7.52 -9.78 -4.01
C ASN A 114 8.25 -8.70 -3.22
N ASN A 115 7.60 -8.24 -2.15
CA ASN A 115 8.11 -7.20 -1.25
C ASN A 115 8.47 -5.90 -1.98
N SER A 116 7.61 -5.55 -2.95
CA SER A 116 7.76 -4.34 -3.75
C SER A 116 6.47 -3.56 -3.82
N LEU A 117 6.61 -2.29 -4.13
CA LEU A 117 5.51 -1.36 -4.32
C LEU A 117 5.54 -0.85 -5.76
N LEU A 118 4.45 -1.08 -6.50
CA LEU A 118 4.24 -0.47 -7.80
C LEU A 118 3.32 0.74 -7.67
N ILE A 119 3.69 1.81 -8.35
CA ILE A 119 2.94 3.06 -8.41
C ILE A 119 2.40 3.20 -9.82
N SER A 120 1.10 3.47 -9.97
CA SER A 120 0.53 3.68 -11.30
C SER A 120 1.11 4.93 -11.96
N GLU A 121 1.13 4.96 -13.28
CA GLU A 121 1.57 6.12 -14.06
C GLU A 121 0.78 7.37 -13.68
N ARG A 122 -0.54 7.24 -13.53
CA ARG A 122 -1.38 8.35 -13.10
C ARG A 122 -0.92 8.92 -11.75
N CYS A 123 -0.68 8.07 -10.79
CA CYS A 123 -0.24 8.50 -9.46
C CYS A 123 1.14 9.13 -9.49
N PHE A 124 2.06 8.55 -10.22
CA PHE A 124 3.46 8.98 -10.25
C PHE A 124 3.66 10.24 -11.06
N THR A 125 3.18 10.29 -12.29
CA THR A 125 3.46 11.39 -13.22
C THR A 125 2.37 12.47 -13.22
N HIS A 126 1.10 12.08 -13.27
CA HIS A 126 0.01 13.04 -13.39
C HIS A 126 -0.33 13.72 -12.08
N VAL A 127 -0.31 12.99 -10.98
CA VAL A 127 -0.60 13.53 -9.67
C VAL A 127 0.64 14.18 -9.03
N GLY A 128 1.84 13.81 -9.47
CA GLY A 128 3.07 14.50 -9.09
C GLY A 128 3.90 13.84 -8.01
N ALA A 129 3.67 12.55 -7.73
CA ALA A 129 4.48 11.82 -6.76
C ALA A 129 5.96 11.71 -7.17
N ASP A 130 6.25 11.84 -8.47
CA ASP A 130 7.61 11.81 -9.01
C ASP A 130 8.52 12.91 -8.47
N THR A 131 7.97 13.99 -7.94
CA THR A 131 8.75 15.07 -7.34
C THR A 131 9.30 14.71 -5.95
N ARG A 132 8.78 13.68 -5.30
CA ARG A 132 9.09 13.31 -3.91
C ARG A 132 9.53 11.86 -3.72
N ILE A 133 9.35 11.01 -4.72
CA ILE A 133 9.59 9.57 -4.63
C ILE A 133 10.52 9.14 -5.76
N ASN A 134 11.50 8.32 -5.44
CA ASN A 134 12.37 7.67 -6.42
C ASN A 134 11.75 6.35 -6.85
N ALA A 135 11.58 6.17 -8.15
CA ALA A 135 11.05 4.94 -8.71
C ALA A 135 11.56 4.72 -10.13
N GLU A 136 11.57 3.48 -10.55
CA GLU A 136 11.96 3.08 -11.91
C GLU A 136 10.77 2.63 -12.70
N GLU A 137 10.74 2.94 -14.00
CA GLU A 137 9.67 2.47 -14.87
C GLU A 137 9.61 0.94 -14.89
N TYR A 138 8.43 0.41 -14.73
CA TYR A 138 8.15 -1.02 -14.72
C TYR A 138 6.90 -1.30 -15.54
N SER A 139 7.08 -1.92 -16.71
CA SER A 139 5.95 -2.23 -17.59
C SER A 139 5.36 -3.58 -17.26
N ILE A 140 4.05 -3.64 -17.21
CA ILE A 140 3.30 -4.89 -17.05
C ILE A 140 2.40 -5.10 -18.26
N VAL A 141 1.98 -6.33 -18.49
CA VAL A 141 1.07 -6.69 -19.58
C VAL A 141 -0.17 -7.35 -18.99
N ASP A 142 -1.32 -6.82 -19.34
CA ASP A 142 -2.62 -7.37 -18.99
C ASP A 142 -3.49 -7.44 -20.24
N ASP A 143 -3.95 -8.63 -20.62
CA ASP A 143 -4.76 -8.87 -21.82
C ASP A 143 -4.21 -8.18 -23.08
N ASP A 144 -2.94 -8.39 -23.37
CA ASP A 144 -2.21 -7.79 -24.50
C ASP A 144 -2.07 -6.25 -24.40
N MET A 145 -2.52 -5.64 -23.33
CA MET A 145 -2.32 -4.21 -23.10
C MET A 145 -1.10 -3.99 -22.21
N GLN A 146 -0.24 -3.07 -22.64
CA GLN A 146 0.88 -2.63 -21.82
C GLN A 146 0.44 -1.56 -20.85
N ILE A 147 0.75 -1.77 -19.58
CA ILE A 147 0.48 -0.80 -18.50
C ILE A 147 1.82 -0.33 -17.96
N ILE A 148 2.03 0.97 -17.96
CA ILE A 148 3.24 1.58 -17.41
C ILE A 148 3.02 1.83 -15.92
N THR A 149 3.94 1.31 -15.11
CA THR A 149 3.98 1.55 -13.67
C THR A 149 5.39 1.96 -13.27
N TYR A 150 5.57 2.29 -12.01
CA TYR A 150 6.87 2.69 -11.46
C TYR A 150 7.14 1.87 -10.21
N LEU A 151 8.27 1.20 -10.20
CA LEU A 151 8.72 0.39 -9.06
C LEU A 151 9.43 1.30 -8.06
N SER A 152 8.86 1.42 -6.89
CA SER A 152 9.46 2.18 -5.80
C SER A 152 10.46 1.30 -5.07
N ASN A 153 11.73 1.67 -5.14
CA ASN A 153 12.80 0.92 -4.46
C ASN A 153 12.98 1.42 -3.02
N GLU A 154 13.00 2.72 -2.86
CA GLU A 154 13.18 3.35 -1.55
C GLU A 154 12.67 4.80 -1.59
N PRO A 155 12.32 5.37 -0.45
CA PRO A 155 11.94 6.78 -0.40
C PRO A 155 13.15 7.68 -0.66
N MET A 156 12.88 8.93 -0.98
CA MET A 156 13.94 9.93 -1.00
C MET A 156 14.61 10.02 0.38
N SER A 157 15.89 10.36 0.41
CA SER A 157 16.68 10.36 1.63
C SER A 157 16.07 11.14 2.79
N ASP A 158 15.34 12.21 2.49
CA ASP A 158 14.68 13.05 3.50
C ASP A 158 13.62 12.29 4.31
N TYR A 159 13.03 11.26 3.73
CA TYR A 159 11.95 10.49 4.34
C TYR A 159 12.41 9.16 4.91
N GLN A 160 13.55 8.65 4.50
CA GLN A 160 14.02 7.33 4.89
C GLN A 160 14.20 7.20 6.40
N LEU A 161 14.83 8.18 7.04
CA LEU A 161 15.01 8.18 8.49
C LEU A 161 13.69 8.23 9.24
N LEU A 162 12.73 8.98 8.73
CA LEU A 162 11.40 9.03 9.33
C LEU A 162 10.71 7.66 9.28
N LEU A 163 10.75 7.00 8.12
CA LEU A 163 10.16 5.67 7.96
C LEU A 163 10.84 4.64 8.86
N GLU A 164 12.16 4.66 8.97
CA GLU A 164 12.90 3.78 9.87
C GLU A 164 12.49 3.96 11.34
N ARG A 165 12.35 5.20 11.78
CA ARG A 165 11.89 5.51 13.14
C ARG A 165 10.47 5.05 13.39
N GLN A 166 9.59 5.29 12.43
CA GLN A 166 8.20 4.84 12.52
C GLN A 166 8.11 3.32 12.58
N ALA A 167 8.92 2.61 11.80
CA ALA A 167 8.97 1.15 11.81
C ALA A 167 9.40 0.63 13.19
N ILE A 168 10.45 1.19 13.77
CA ILE A 168 10.93 0.81 15.11
C ILE A 168 9.84 1.02 16.15
N GLN A 169 9.15 2.15 16.12
CA GLN A 169 8.07 2.45 17.07
C GLN A 169 6.93 1.44 16.97
N LEU A 170 6.54 1.08 15.75
CA LEU A 170 5.45 0.11 15.53
C LEU A 170 5.82 -1.30 15.96
N VAL A 171 7.04 -1.74 15.67
CA VAL A 171 7.56 -3.03 16.13
C VAL A 171 7.58 -3.09 17.65
N THR A 172 8.05 -2.02 18.31
CA THR A 172 8.09 -1.92 19.78
C THR A 172 6.69 -2.04 20.38
N LEU A 173 5.70 -1.36 19.80
CA LEU A 173 4.31 -1.46 20.26
C LEU A 173 3.76 -2.88 20.18
N TYR A 174 4.14 -3.62 19.17
CA TYR A 174 3.66 -5.00 18.98
C TYR A 174 4.35 -5.98 19.92
N THR A 175 5.62 -5.78 20.24
CA THR A 175 6.41 -6.69 21.09
C THR A 175 6.25 -6.43 22.58
N ASP A 176 5.72 -5.30 22.96
CA ASP A 176 5.36 -4.97 24.35
C ASP A 176 3.91 -5.42 24.64
#